data_8d984074026df63c83f15fc73b24bbde
#
_entry.id   8d984074026df63c83f15fc73b24bbde
#
_cell.length_a   1.000
_cell.length_b   1.000
_cell.length_c   1.000
_cell.angle_alpha   90.00
_cell.angle_beta   90.00
_cell.angle_gamma   90.00
#
_symmetry.space_group_name_H-M   'P 1'
#
loop_
_entity.id
_entity.type
_entity.pdbx_description
1 polymer ?
#
loop_
_entity_poly.entity_id
_entity_poly.type
_entity_poly.pdbx_seq_one_letter_code
_entity_poly.pdbx_strand_id
1 'polypeptide(L)'
;MFKTRLLSGILLVIIALATIISGDYVLFFTLLAVSLIGMRELYRAMKVQDEKINLLAAAGYLGAVLYYLAVLLDFERYGVLAIIFGLVLLMFVYVFTYPTYEAGQVMPALFGIVYVAVMLSFIYLTRELPGGKFHVWLIFLCSWGCDTCAYCVGMLIGKHKMAPVLSPKKSVEGAVGGLSLIHISEPTRLQLIS
;
A
#
# COMPACT_ATOMS: atom_id res chain seq x y z
N MET A 1 25.04 8.79 -5.78
CA MET A 1 24.03 8.04 -4.99
C MET A 1 23.06 8.94 -4.19
N PHE A 2 23.49 9.91 -3.38
CA PHE A 2 22.58 10.79 -2.63
C PHE A 2 21.72 11.68 -3.55
N LYS A 3 22.33 12.38 -4.50
CA LYS A 3 21.62 13.26 -5.46
C LYS A 3 20.55 12.52 -6.26
N THR A 4 20.83 11.29 -6.69
CA THR A 4 19.88 10.48 -7.46
C THR A 4 18.65 10.09 -6.61
N ARG A 5 18.88 9.70 -5.34
CA ARG A 5 17.80 9.37 -4.41
C ARG A 5 16.97 10.61 -4.04
N LEU A 6 17.60 11.76 -3.85
CA LEU A 6 16.91 13.02 -3.57
C LEU A 6 16.05 13.42 -4.77
N LEU A 7 16.60 13.36 -5.99
CA LEU A 7 15.85 13.73 -7.19
C LEU A 7 14.66 12.79 -7.45
N SER A 8 14.85 11.48 -7.30
CA SER A 8 13.74 10.52 -7.42
C SER A 8 12.69 10.71 -6.34
N GLY A 9 13.08 11.03 -5.10
CA GLY A 9 12.13 11.33 -4.02
C GLY A 9 11.31 12.59 -4.31
N ILE A 10 11.95 13.68 -4.76
CA ILE A 10 11.24 14.90 -5.14
C ILE A 10 10.26 14.63 -6.29
N LEU A 11 10.68 13.90 -7.31
CA LEU A 11 9.83 13.53 -8.44
C LEU A 11 8.60 12.74 -8.00
N LEU A 12 8.80 11.74 -7.13
CA LEU A 12 7.69 10.94 -6.58
C LEU A 12 6.71 11.79 -5.76
N VAL A 13 7.21 12.72 -4.97
CA VAL A 13 6.35 13.65 -4.21
C VAL A 13 5.55 14.54 -5.17
N ILE A 14 6.16 15.09 -6.21
CA ILE A 14 5.48 15.91 -7.21
C ILE A 14 4.39 15.11 -7.91
N ILE A 15 4.67 13.87 -8.33
CA ILE A 15 3.69 12.99 -8.97
C ILE A 15 2.53 12.69 -8.00
N ALA A 16 2.83 12.34 -6.74
CA ALA A 16 1.81 12.08 -5.74
C ALA A 16 0.92 13.31 -5.50
N LEU A 17 1.51 14.50 -5.34
CA LEU A 17 0.77 15.74 -5.17
C LEU A 17 -0.12 16.03 -6.39
N ALA A 18 0.43 15.94 -7.60
CA ALA A 18 -0.32 16.22 -8.83
C ALA A 18 -1.51 15.27 -8.99
N THR A 19 -1.32 13.97 -8.73
CA THR A 19 -2.37 12.95 -8.89
C THR A 19 -3.46 13.06 -7.82
N ILE A 20 -3.09 13.35 -6.55
CA ILE A 20 -4.05 13.54 -5.46
C ILE A 20 -4.88 14.81 -5.67
N ILE A 21 -4.26 15.90 -6.13
CA ILE A 21 -4.96 17.16 -6.42
C ILE A 21 -5.90 16.98 -7.60
N SER A 22 -5.45 16.33 -8.68
CA SER A 22 -6.30 16.03 -9.85
C SER A 22 -7.49 15.13 -9.48
N GLY A 23 -7.26 14.13 -8.61
CA GLY A 23 -8.31 13.22 -8.16
C GLY A 23 -8.85 12.31 -9.27
N ASP A 24 -10.11 11.87 -9.10
CA ASP A 24 -10.93 11.15 -10.08
C ASP A 24 -10.15 10.04 -10.84
N TYR A 25 -10.33 9.93 -12.13
CA TYR A 25 -9.68 8.90 -12.97
C TYR A 25 -8.15 9.01 -13.00
N VAL A 26 -7.57 10.22 -12.84
CA VAL A 26 -6.10 10.39 -12.83
C VAL A 26 -5.50 9.68 -11.63
N LEU A 27 -6.06 9.89 -10.45
CA LEU A 27 -5.64 9.20 -9.24
C LEU A 27 -5.89 7.69 -9.35
N PHE A 28 -7.06 7.30 -9.85
CA PHE A 28 -7.42 5.89 -10.03
C PHE A 28 -6.40 5.12 -10.88
N PHE A 29 -6.13 5.59 -12.10
CA PHE A 29 -5.20 4.91 -13.01
C PHE A 29 -3.76 4.95 -12.50
N THR A 30 -3.37 6.01 -11.80
CA THR A 30 -2.05 6.10 -11.16
C THR A 30 -1.91 5.03 -10.06
N LEU A 31 -2.91 4.90 -9.19
CA LEU A 31 -2.89 3.88 -8.13
C LEU A 31 -2.93 2.46 -8.69
N LEU A 32 -3.69 2.22 -9.75
CA LEU A 32 -3.69 0.94 -10.46
C LEU A 32 -2.28 0.62 -11.01
N ALA A 33 -1.64 1.57 -11.70
CA ALA A 33 -0.29 1.38 -12.23
C ALA A 33 0.74 1.12 -11.12
N VAL A 34 0.70 1.92 -10.04
CA VAL A 34 1.57 1.73 -8.87
C VAL A 34 1.32 0.39 -8.20
N SER A 35 0.06 -0.06 -8.10
CA SER A 35 -0.29 -1.37 -7.55
C SER A 35 0.31 -2.50 -8.37
N LEU A 36 0.19 -2.46 -9.69
CA LEU A 36 0.75 -3.51 -10.57
C LEU A 36 2.29 -3.53 -10.50
N ILE A 37 2.94 -2.37 -10.44
CA ILE A 37 4.39 -2.28 -10.25
C ILE A 37 4.79 -2.83 -8.87
N GLY A 38 4.09 -2.43 -7.81
CA GLY A 38 4.34 -2.92 -6.45
C GLY A 38 4.13 -4.42 -6.32
N MET A 39 3.07 -4.96 -6.92
CA MET A 39 2.85 -6.41 -6.99
C MET A 39 3.97 -7.14 -7.72
N ARG A 40 4.50 -6.57 -8.81
CA ARG A 40 5.62 -7.16 -9.54
C ARG A 40 6.85 -7.30 -8.65
N GLU A 41 7.20 -6.26 -7.93
CA GLU A 41 8.34 -6.29 -7.01
C GLU A 41 8.11 -7.28 -5.86
N LEU A 42 6.89 -7.30 -5.30
CA LEU A 42 6.53 -8.26 -4.26
C LEU A 42 6.60 -9.70 -4.76
N TYR A 43 6.07 -10.00 -5.93
CA TYR A 43 6.08 -11.34 -6.53
C TYR A 43 7.49 -11.82 -6.82
N ARG A 44 8.39 -10.94 -7.24
CA ARG A 44 9.80 -11.25 -7.39
C ARG A 44 10.47 -11.54 -6.05
N ALA A 45 10.25 -10.69 -5.06
CA ALA A 45 10.82 -10.85 -3.72
C ALA A 45 10.37 -12.14 -3.05
N MET A 46 9.10 -12.55 -3.28
CA MET A 46 8.50 -13.76 -2.71
C MET A 46 8.60 -15.00 -3.63
N LYS A 47 9.35 -14.88 -4.73
CA LYS A 47 9.58 -15.99 -5.69
C LYS A 47 8.29 -16.57 -6.30
N VAL A 48 7.25 -15.76 -6.43
CA VAL A 48 6.03 -16.11 -7.18
C VAL A 48 6.31 -16.06 -8.69
N GLN A 49 7.12 -15.10 -9.13
CA GLN A 49 7.59 -14.96 -10.50
C GLN A 49 9.08 -14.60 -10.55
N ASP A 50 9.73 -14.96 -11.65
CA ASP A 50 11.08 -14.51 -12.01
C ASP A 50 11.04 -13.22 -12.85
N GLU A 51 11.94 -13.09 -13.83
CA GLU A 51 11.95 -11.95 -14.76
C GLU A 51 10.71 -11.91 -15.65
N LYS A 52 10.22 -13.08 -16.07
CA LYS A 52 9.04 -13.22 -16.93
C LYS A 52 7.79 -13.44 -16.07
N ILE A 53 6.68 -12.90 -16.54
CA ILE A 53 5.37 -13.12 -15.93
C ILE A 53 4.96 -14.58 -16.22
N ASN A 54 4.76 -15.37 -15.17
CA ASN A 54 4.22 -16.71 -15.26
C ASN A 54 2.68 -16.69 -15.12
N LEU A 55 2.03 -17.83 -15.36
CA LEU A 55 0.57 -17.90 -15.34
C LEU A 55 -0.03 -17.59 -13.98
N LEU A 56 0.62 -17.99 -12.88
CA LEU A 56 0.16 -17.71 -11.51
C LEU A 56 0.22 -16.20 -11.20
N ALA A 57 1.33 -15.53 -11.57
CA ALA A 57 1.44 -14.09 -11.42
C ALA A 57 0.46 -13.33 -12.32
N ALA A 58 0.25 -13.80 -13.56
CA ALA A 58 -0.75 -13.23 -14.46
C ALA A 58 -2.17 -13.30 -13.87
N ALA A 59 -2.52 -14.41 -13.24
CA ALA A 59 -3.79 -14.56 -12.52
C ALA A 59 -3.90 -13.56 -11.36
N GLY A 60 -2.82 -13.35 -10.60
CA GLY A 60 -2.77 -12.33 -9.54
C GLY A 60 -2.95 -10.90 -10.06
N TYR A 61 -2.28 -10.53 -11.16
CA TYR A 61 -2.46 -9.22 -11.79
C TYR A 61 -3.89 -9.05 -12.33
N LEU A 62 -4.46 -10.08 -12.95
CA LEU A 62 -5.85 -10.06 -13.40
C LEU A 62 -6.81 -9.87 -12.22
N GLY A 63 -6.59 -10.57 -11.11
CA GLY A 63 -7.35 -10.39 -9.86
C GLY A 63 -7.30 -8.95 -9.35
N ALA A 64 -6.13 -8.32 -9.36
CA ALA A 64 -5.97 -6.92 -8.98
C ALA A 64 -6.70 -5.95 -9.92
N VAL A 65 -6.61 -6.16 -11.24
CA VAL A 65 -7.33 -5.34 -12.22
C VAL A 65 -8.84 -5.48 -12.06
N LEU A 66 -9.34 -6.70 -11.85
CA LEU A 66 -10.78 -6.93 -11.61
C LEU A 66 -11.24 -6.30 -10.28
N TYR A 67 -10.39 -6.31 -9.25
CA TYR A 67 -10.68 -5.61 -8.01
C TYR A 67 -10.78 -4.08 -8.24
N TYR A 68 -9.83 -3.47 -8.96
CA TYR A 68 -9.91 -2.06 -9.31
C TYR A 68 -11.13 -1.73 -10.17
N LEU A 69 -11.53 -2.62 -11.08
CA LEU A 69 -12.78 -2.47 -11.82
C LEU A 69 -14.00 -2.49 -10.88
N ALA A 70 -14.01 -3.39 -9.90
CA ALA A 70 -15.05 -3.43 -8.87
C ALA A 70 -15.12 -2.13 -8.05
N VAL A 71 -13.95 -1.56 -7.69
CA VAL A 71 -13.86 -0.26 -7.02
C VAL A 71 -14.47 0.87 -7.86
N LEU A 72 -14.25 0.83 -9.18
CA LEU A 72 -14.78 1.85 -10.09
C LEU A 72 -16.30 1.73 -10.31
N LEU A 73 -16.84 0.51 -10.32
CA LEU A 73 -18.26 0.25 -10.56
C LEU A 73 -19.10 0.48 -9.31
N ASP A 74 -18.80 -0.22 -8.23
CA ASP A 74 -19.46 -0.14 -6.93
C ASP A 74 -18.67 -0.97 -5.92
N PHE A 75 -17.82 -0.32 -5.13
CA PHE A 75 -16.96 -1.01 -4.17
C PHE A 75 -17.74 -1.78 -3.10
N GLU A 76 -18.82 -1.19 -2.56
CA GLU A 76 -19.59 -1.82 -1.48
C GLU A 76 -20.19 -3.15 -1.94
N ARG A 77 -20.64 -3.21 -3.17
CA ARG A 77 -21.27 -4.39 -3.73
C ARG A 77 -20.27 -5.42 -4.28
N TYR A 78 -19.23 -5.00 -4.96
CA TYR A 78 -18.37 -5.89 -5.74
C TYR A 78 -16.95 -6.08 -5.17
N GLY A 79 -16.51 -5.23 -4.24
CA GLY A 79 -15.13 -5.26 -3.75
C GLY A 79 -14.73 -6.60 -3.14
N VAL A 80 -15.54 -7.13 -2.22
CA VAL A 80 -15.27 -8.45 -1.58
C VAL A 80 -15.40 -9.59 -2.60
N LEU A 81 -16.38 -9.52 -3.50
CA LEU A 81 -16.55 -10.53 -4.55
C LEU A 81 -15.35 -10.59 -5.49
N ALA A 82 -14.75 -9.44 -5.83
CA ALA A 82 -13.55 -9.41 -6.66
C ALA A 82 -12.34 -10.04 -5.98
N ILE A 83 -12.18 -9.86 -4.66
CA ILE A 83 -11.11 -10.52 -3.88
C ILE A 83 -11.33 -12.04 -3.87
N ILE A 84 -12.56 -12.49 -3.61
CA ILE A 84 -12.91 -13.92 -3.62
C ILE A 84 -12.68 -14.51 -5.02
N PHE A 85 -13.07 -13.80 -6.07
CA PHE A 85 -12.84 -14.22 -7.43
C PHE A 85 -11.34 -14.31 -7.75
N GLY A 86 -10.53 -13.37 -7.30
CA GLY A 86 -9.07 -13.42 -7.40
C GLY A 86 -8.48 -14.65 -6.72
N LEU A 87 -8.96 -15.01 -5.52
CA LEU A 87 -8.57 -16.24 -4.84
C LEU A 87 -8.94 -17.48 -5.65
N VAL A 88 -10.19 -17.55 -6.12
CA VAL A 88 -10.68 -18.70 -6.93
C VAL A 88 -9.85 -18.82 -8.21
N LEU A 89 -9.52 -17.72 -8.87
CA LEU A 89 -8.69 -17.71 -10.08
C LEU A 89 -7.28 -18.25 -9.79
N LEU A 90 -6.65 -17.83 -8.71
CA LEU A 90 -5.33 -18.32 -8.29
C LEU A 90 -5.37 -19.81 -7.97
N MET A 91 -6.40 -20.28 -7.25
CA MET A 91 -6.58 -21.70 -6.95
C MET A 91 -6.85 -22.52 -8.20
N PHE A 92 -7.63 -21.99 -9.13
CA PHE A 92 -7.88 -22.63 -10.43
C PHE A 92 -6.56 -22.84 -11.19
N VAL A 93 -5.76 -21.78 -11.35
CA VAL A 93 -4.44 -21.89 -11.99
C VAL A 93 -3.57 -22.93 -11.28
N TYR A 94 -3.50 -22.88 -9.95
CA TYR A 94 -2.69 -23.80 -9.17
C TYR A 94 -3.10 -25.27 -9.42
N VAL A 95 -4.39 -25.58 -9.33
CA VAL A 95 -4.89 -26.96 -9.46
C VAL A 95 -4.68 -27.50 -10.88
N PHE A 96 -5.00 -26.70 -11.90
CA PHE A 96 -4.92 -27.17 -13.29
C PHE A 96 -3.50 -27.18 -13.86
N THR A 97 -2.55 -26.53 -13.21
CA THR A 97 -1.14 -26.53 -13.63
C THR A 97 -0.24 -27.37 -12.72
N TYR A 98 -0.81 -28.04 -11.74
CA TYR A 98 -0.05 -28.92 -10.83
C TYR A 98 0.77 -29.96 -11.62
N PRO A 99 2.04 -30.23 -11.29
CA PRO A 99 2.84 -29.70 -10.16
C PRO A 99 3.73 -28.49 -10.51
N THR A 100 3.39 -27.69 -11.52
CA THR A 100 4.24 -26.56 -12.00
C THR A 100 4.46 -25.49 -10.93
N TYR A 101 3.44 -25.24 -10.10
CA TYR A 101 3.49 -24.28 -9.00
C TYR A 101 3.36 -24.98 -7.66
N GLU A 102 4.03 -24.45 -6.64
CA GLU A 102 3.93 -24.90 -5.27
C GLU A 102 2.82 -24.16 -4.51
N ALA A 103 2.17 -24.84 -3.56
CA ALA A 103 1.16 -24.20 -2.68
C ALA A 103 1.72 -22.97 -1.96
N GLY A 104 3.02 -22.99 -1.63
CA GLY A 104 3.73 -21.86 -1.03
C GLY A 104 3.79 -20.59 -1.89
N GLN A 105 3.53 -20.67 -3.20
CA GLN A 105 3.49 -19.53 -4.13
C GLN A 105 2.09 -18.91 -4.23
N VAL A 106 1.05 -19.68 -3.95
CA VAL A 106 -0.35 -19.20 -4.03
C VAL A 106 -0.66 -18.16 -2.96
N MET A 107 -0.20 -18.41 -1.73
CA MET A 107 -0.40 -17.46 -0.62
C MET A 107 0.24 -16.10 -0.87
N PRO A 108 1.52 -15.99 -1.27
CA PRO A 108 2.11 -14.72 -1.67
C PRO A 108 1.44 -14.07 -2.89
N ALA A 109 0.91 -14.86 -3.83
CA ALA A 109 0.17 -14.31 -4.96
C ALA A 109 -1.12 -13.62 -4.51
N LEU A 110 -1.89 -14.25 -3.61
CA LEU A 110 -3.07 -13.62 -3.00
C LEU A 110 -2.69 -12.43 -2.11
N PHE A 111 -1.61 -12.58 -1.33
CA PHE A 111 -1.12 -11.50 -0.48
C PHE A 111 -0.79 -10.25 -1.30
N GLY A 112 -0.25 -10.39 -2.51
CA GLY A 112 -0.02 -9.26 -3.42
C GLY A 112 -1.31 -8.52 -3.79
N ILE A 113 -2.40 -9.23 -4.05
CA ILE A 113 -3.70 -8.59 -4.32
C ILE A 113 -4.16 -7.81 -3.09
N VAL A 114 -4.19 -8.45 -1.92
CA VAL A 114 -4.74 -7.83 -0.69
C VAL A 114 -3.81 -6.72 -0.17
N TYR A 115 -2.52 -7.00 -0.04
CA TYR A 115 -1.58 -6.08 0.60
C TYR A 115 -1.20 -4.90 -0.30
N VAL A 116 -1.13 -5.10 -1.62
CA VAL A 116 -0.74 -4.02 -2.53
C VAL A 116 -1.98 -3.38 -3.15
N ALA A 117 -2.77 -4.15 -3.92
CA ALA A 117 -3.85 -3.55 -4.69
C ALA A 117 -4.98 -3.03 -3.80
N VAL A 118 -5.46 -3.84 -2.83
CA VAL A 118 -6.55 -3.42 -1.94
C VAL A 118 -6.10 -2.28 -1.03
N MET A 119 -4.93 -2.36 -0.39
CA MET A 119 -4.49 -1.30 0.52
C MET A 119 -4.27 0.04 -0.19
N LEU A 120 -3.67 0.04 -1.38
CA LEU A 120 -3.49 1.28 -2.14
C LEU A 120 -4.81 1.86 -2.66
N SER A 121 -5.80 1.04 -2.97
CA SER A 121 -7.10 1.53 -3.44
C SER A 121 -7.83 2.38 -2.40
N PHE A 122 -7.56 2.19 -1.10
CA PHE A 122 -8.16 3.02 -0.04
C PHE A 122 -7.77 4.49 -0.13
N ILE A 123 -6.66 4.84 -0.78
CA ILE A 123 -6.32 6.24 -1.07
C ILE A 123 -7.38 6.84 -2.01
N TYR A 124 -7.77 6.10 -3.06
CA TYR A 124 -8.82 6.52 -3.97
C TYR A 124 -10.18 6.57 -3.28
N LEU A 125 -10.56 5.50 -2.56
CA LEU A 125 -11.82 5.43 -1.83
C LEU A 125 -11.94 6.56 -0.80
N THR A 126 -10.88 6.85 -0.05
CA THR A 126 -10.87 7.99 0.88
C THR A 126 -11.05 9.32 0.15
N ARG A 127 -10.48 9.46 -1.05
CA ARG A 127 -10.59 10.69 -1.85
C ARG A 127 -12.02 10.93 -2.35
N GLU A 128 -12.78 9.86 -2.62
CA GLU A 128 -14.18 9.91 -3.07
C GLU A 128 -15.19 10.18 -1.94
N LEU A 129 -14.81 10.05 -0.67
CA LEU A 129 -15.69 10.37 0.46
C LEU A 129 -16.08 11.85 0.48
N PRO A 130 -17.23 12.21 1.09
CA PRO A 130 -17.55 13.60 1.40
C PRO A 130 -16.42 14.25 2.20
N GLY A 131 -15.85 15.34 1.70
CA GLY A 131 -14.64 15.95 2.28
C GLY A 131 -13.33 15.21 2.01
N GLY A 132 -13.33 14.16 1.20
CA GLY A 132 -12.19 13.30 0.90
C GLY A 132 -10.97 14.04 0.35
N LYS A 133 -11.16 15.19 -0.29
CA LYS A 133 -10.08 16.11 -0.70
C LYS A 133 -9.15 16.51 0.46
N PHE A 134 -9.68 16.59 1.68
CA PHE A 134 -8.91 16.89 2.87
C PHE A 134 -8.47 15.61 3.59
N HIS A 135 -9.35 14.60 3.68
CA HIS A 135 -9.07 13.35 4.39
C HIS A 135 -7.90 12.57 3.80
N VAL A 136 -7.74 12.57 2.47
CA VAL A 136 -6.63 11.87 1.81
C VAL A 136 -5.26 12.39 2.27
N TRP A 137 -5.15 13.68 2.60
CA TRP A 137 -3.90 14.25 3.09
C TRP A 137 -3.52 13.73 4.48
N LEU A 138 -4.50 13.34 5.31
CA LEU A 138 -4.23 12.76 6.62
C LEU A 138 -3.44 11.45 6.49
N ILE A 139 -3.71 10.64 5.47
CA ILE A 139 -2.95 9.39 5.21
C ILE A 139 -1.46 9.70 5.07
N PHE A 140 -1.12 10.71 4.26
CA PHE A 140 0.27 11.09 4.00
C PHE A 140 0.89 11.83 5.18
N LEU A 141 0.16 12.76 5.80
CA LEU A 141 0.63 13.50 6.96
C LEU A 141 0.90 12.57 8.14
N CYS A 142 0.01 11.62 8.43
CA CYS A 142 0.21 10.65 9.50
C CYS A 142 1.37 9.72 9.18
N SER A 143 1.49 9.21 7.95
CA SER A 143 2.57 8.29 7.59
C SER A 143 3.93 8.99 7.60
N TRP A 144 4.09 10.06 6.83
CA TRP A 144 5.37 10.79 6.73
C TRP A 144 5.73 11.55 8.00
N GLY A 145 4.71 12.14 8.66
CA GLY A 145 4.89 12.83 9.91
C GLY A 145 5.33 11.87 11.02
N CYS A 146 4.69 10.70 11.12
CA CYS A 146 5.07 9.66 12.07
C CYS A 146 6.51 9.20 11.85
N ASP A 147 6.91 8.92 10.60
CA ASP A 147 8.28 8.52 10.28
C ASP A 147 9.30 9.61 10.60
N THR A 148 8.97 10.87 10.28
CA THR A 148 9.84 12.01 10.56
C THR A 148 9.99 12.26 12.06
N CYS A 149 8.89 12.22 12.82
CA CYS A 149 8.94 12.38 14.28
C CYS A 149 9.65 11.21 14.93
N ALA A 150 9.40 9.98 14.48
CA ALA A 150 10.10 8.80 14.97
C ALA A 150 11.62 8.90 14.74
N TYR A 151 12.02 9.37 13.57
CA TYR A 151 13.43 9.60 13.24
C TYR A 151 14.05 10.70 14.11
N CYS A 152 13.41 11.85 14.20
CA CYS A 152 13.93 12.99 15.00
C CYS A 152 14.06 12.65 16.48
N VAL A 153 13.00 12.08 17.09
CA VAL A 153 13.00 11.68 18.49
C VAL A 153 14.02 10.56 18.72
N GLY A 154 14.07 9.56 17.83
CA GLY A 154 15.03 8.47 17.90
C GLY A 154 16.49 8.94 17.81
N MET A 155 16.75 9.99 17.03
CA MET A 155 18.09 10.58 16.90
C MET A 155 18.47 11.42 18.14
N LEU A 156 17.52 12.13 18.73
CA LEU A 156 17.78 13.05 19.87
C LEU A 156 17.89 12.32 21.21
N ILE A 157 16.99 11.37 21.48
CA ILE A 157 16.87 10.71 22.78
C ILE A 157 16.82 9.18 22.73
N GLY A 158 16.93 8.56 21.53
CA GLY A 158 16.84 7.12 21.34
C GLY A 158 17.99 6.35 21.99
N LYS A 159 17.71 5.65 23.09
CA LYS A 159 18.67 4.82 23.84
C LYS A 159 18.40 3.32 23.67
N HIS A 160 17.12 2.93 23.66
CA HIS A 160 16.71 1.53 23.61
C HIS A 160 16.39 1.10 22.17
N LYS A 161 17.10 0.07 21.69
CA LYS A 161 16.87 -0.47 20.34
C LYS A 161 15.59 -1.30 20.31
N MET A 162 14.69 -0.99 19.37
CA MET A 162 13.41 -1.70 19.23
C MET A 162 13.59 -3.07 18.54
N ALA A 163 14.40 -3.14 17.52
CA ALA A 163 14.64 -4.36 16.75
C ALA A 163 16.11 -4.44 16.31
N PRO A 164 17.03 -4.86 17.20
CA PRO A 164 18.48 -4.80 16.93
C PRO A 164 18.93 -5.57 15.68
N VAL A 165 18.29 -6.73 15.42
CA VAL A 165 18.65 -7.60 14.29
C VAL A 165 18.01 -7.10 12.98
N LEU A 166 16.72 -6.72 13.01
CA LEU A 166 15.96 -6.36 11.83
C LEU A 166 16.21 -4.91 11.39
N SER A 167 16.30 -3.99 12.36
CA SER A 167 16.49 -2.55 12.11
C SER A 167 17.27 -1.90 13.25
N PRO A 168 18.62 -1.94 13.21
CA PRO A 168 19.46 -1.49 14.31
C PRO A 168 19.40 0.03 14.57
N LYS A 169 18.81 0.80 13.66
CA LYS A 169 18.65 2.26 13.80
C LYS A 169 17.36 2.67 14.50
N LYS A 170 16.34 1.78 14.58
CA LYS A 170 15.06 2.10 15.21
C LYS A 170 15.15 1.97 16.73
N SER A 171 14.61 2.98 17.45
CA SER A 171 14.54 3.04 18.92
C SER A 171 13.10 3.05 19.42
N VAL A 172 12.89 2.59 20.64
CA VAL A 172 11.60 2.60 21.32
C VAL A 172 11.11 4.03 21.52
N GLU A 173 12.00 4.94 21.93
CA GLU A 173 11.70 6.36 22.14
C GLU A 173 11.26 7.03 20.82
N GLY A 174 11.91 6.65 19.70
CA GLY A 174 11.51 7.11 18.38
C GLY A 174 10.10 6.62 18.01
N ALA A 175 9.76 5.36 18.30
CA ALA A 175 8.42 4.84 18.07
C ALA A 175 7.35 5.58 18.89
N VAL A 176 7.61 5.86 20.15
CA VAL A 176 6.71 6.67 21.01
C VAL A 176 6.56 8.08 20.45
N GLY A 177 7.64 8.70 19.97
CA GLY A 177 7.60 10.03 19.36
C GLY A 177 6.75 10.08 18.08
N GLY A 178 6.82 9.04 17.25
CA GLY A 178 5.96 8.91 16.07
C GLY A 178 4.48 8.74 16.44
N LEU A 179 4.17 7.89 17.42
CA LEU A 179 2.80 7.69 17.91
C LEU A 179 2.21 8.95 18.55
N SER A 180 3.02 9.76 19.22
CA SER A 180 2.57 11.02 19.82
C SER A 180 2.05 12.01 18.77
N LEU A 181 2.62 12.02 17.57
CA LEU A 181 2.13 12.87 16.48
C LEU A 181 0.72 12.47 16.04
N ILE A 182 0.45 11.17 15.95
CA ILE A 182 -0.88 10.66 15.58
C ILE A 182 -1.90 11.11 16.62
N HIS A 183 -1.56 11.03 17.89
CA HIS A 183 -2.44 11.45 19.00
C HIS A 183 -2.72 12.96 18.99
N ILE A 184 -1.73 13.77 18.63
CA ILE A 184 -1.88 15.24 18.48
C ILE A 184 -2.75 15.56 17.25
N SER A 185 -2.71 14.74 16.21
CA SER A 185 -3.52 14.91 15.00
C SER A 185 -4.98 14.50 15.17
N GLU A 186 -5.36 13.90 16.30
CA GLU A 186 -6.74 13.45 16.63
C GLU A 186 -7.66 14.48 17.33
N PRO A 187 -7.35 15.77 17.49
CA PRO A 187 -8.27 16.69 18.19
C PRO A 187 -9.61 16.90 17.48
N THR A 188 -9.74 16.44 16.25
CA THR A 188 -11.01 16.51 15.50
C THR A 188 -12.11 15.60 16.05
N ARG A 189 -11.78 14.59 16.86
CA ARG A 189 -12.77 13.68 17.45
C ARG A 189 -13.61 14.33 18.56
N LEU A 190 -13.04 15.32 19.27
CA LEU A 190 -13.73 16.05 20.34
C LEU A 190 -14.65 17.17 19.82
N GLN A 191 -14.42 17.67 18.60
CA GLN A 191 -15.27 18.72 17.99
C GLN A 191 -16.53 18.17 17.31
N LEU A 192 -16.60 16.85 17.06
CA LEU A 192 -17.78 16.20 16.46
C LEU A 192 -18.82 15.72 17.50
N ILE A 193 -18.58 15.93 18.79
CA ILE A 193 -19.45 15.50 19.90
C ILE A 193 -20.15 16.70 20.59
N SER A 194 -19.88 17.93 20.15
CA SER A 194 -20.56 19.15 20.67
C SER A 194 -21.66 19.63 19.75
#